data_75da9eea28edcf5ef0c8ae4e453ea75e
#
_entry.id   75da9eea28edcf5ef0c8ae4e453ea75e
#
_cell.length_a   1.000
_cell.length_b   1.000
_cell.length_c   1.000
_cell.angle_alpha   90.00
_cell.angle_beta   90.00
_cell.angle_gamma   90.00
#
_symmetry.space_group_name_H-M   'P 1'
#
loop_
_entity.id
_entity.type
_entity.pdbx_description
1 polymer ?
#
loop_
_entity_poly.entity_id
_entity_poly.type
_entity_poly.pdbx_seq_one_letter_code
_entity_poly.pdbx_strand_id
1 'polypeptide(L)'
;LMETDIFAKMEGATYEDNLWTDLIAERIGYDVQYLWIASSAELQTQKFNAAIASGTIPDIVQVNKTDLKQLVEAGLVVDIKPYFDEYASDFVKELITAGGDAAIQAGTYDGVQYGIPYVDCDIETAQMIWLRQDWMDELNLTAPKTLDDLKGILRAFKEHAGGDGVGLSLSTDLYGNFFDIKGWCNAYGAYPRY
;
A
#
# COMPACT_ATOMS: atom_id res chain seq x y z
N LEU A 1 -11.93 -2.98 -7.97
CA LEU A 1 -11.88 -2.31 -6.66
C LEU A 1 -11.88 -3.35 -5.53
N MET A 2 -11.16 -3.07 -4.45
CA MET A 2 -11.28 -3.85 -3.20
C MET A 2 -12.45 -3.32 -2.38
N GLU A 3 -13.20 -4.24 -1.79
CA GLU A 3 -14.31 -3.92 -0.89
C GLU A 3 -13.82 -3.19 0.36
N THR A 4 -14.59 -2.23 0.81
CA THR A 4 -14.34 -1.48 2.04
C THR A 4 -15.66 -1.24 2.77
N ASP A 5 -15.63 -1.15 4.08
CA ASP A 5 -16.80 -0.85 4.92
C ASP A 5 -17.06 0.66 5.08
N ILE A 6 -16.28 1.52 4.41
CA ILE A 6 -16.41 2.98 4.50
C ILE A 6 -17.83 3.41 4.10
N PHE A 7 -18.34 2.91 2.98
CA PHE A 7 -19.66 3.28 2.48
C PHE A 7 -20.79 2.77 3.37
N ALA A 8 -20.59 1.67 4.09
CA ALA A 8 -21.57 1.19 5.07
C ALA A 8 -21.80 2.18 6.24
N LYS A 9 -20.85 3.10 6.47
CA LYS A 9 -20.89 4.13 7.51
C LYS A 9 -21.39 5.49 6.99
N MET A 10 -21.64 5.61 5.69
CA MET A 10 -22.11 6.84 5.03
C MET A 10 -23.54 6.63 4.53
N GLU A 11 -24.49 7.31 5.14
CA GLU A 11 -25.91 7.17 4.79
C GLU A 11 -26.16 7.52 3.32
N GLY A 12 -26.74 6.56 2.59
CA GLY A 12 -27.10 6.71 1.17
C GLY A 12 -25.96 6.57 0.18
N ALA A 13 -24.69 6.45 0.62
CA ALA A 13 -23.57 6.31 -0.29
C ALA A 13 -23.36 4.86 -0.76
N THR A 14 -22.98 4.71 -2.01
CA THR A 14 -22.54 3.45 -2.62
C THR A 14 -21.15 3.59 -3.26
N TYR A 15 -20.60 2.54 -3.80
CA TYR A 15 -19.34 2.61 -4.56
C TYR A 15 -19.43 3.49 -5.80
N GLU A 16 -20.59 3.52 -6.45
CA GLU A 16 -20.82 4.23 -7.71
C GLU A 16 -21.58 5.56 -7.53
N ASP A 17 -22.11 5.81 -6.33
CA ASP A 17 -22.88 7.01 -5.98
C ASP A 17 -22.39 7.54 -4.63
N ASN A 18 -21.45 8.46 -4.67
CA ASN A 18 -20.83 9.10 -3.52
C ASN A 18 -20.17 10.42 -3.92
N LEU A 19 -19.80 11.23 -2.93
CA LEU A 19 -19.18 12.54 -3.13
C LEU A 19 -18.00 12.53 -4.11
N TRP A 20 -17.19 11.46 -4.13
CA TRP A 20 -16.03 11.39 -5.02
C TRP A 20 -16.42 11.09 -6.46
N THR A 21 -17.39 10.20 -6.69
CA THR A 21 -17.91 9.92 -8.03
C THR A 21 -18.64 11.12 -8.60
N ASP A 22 -19.42 11.85 -7.79
CA ASP A 22 -20.06 13.10 -8.16
C ASP A 22 -19.04 14.17 -8.58
N LEU A 23 -17.98 14.33 -7.79
CA LEU A 23 -16.92 15.28 -8.08
C LEU A 23 -16.18 14.93 -9.38
N ILE A 24 -15.95 13.64 -9.63
CA ILE A 24 -15.34 13.16 -10.89
C ILE A 24 -16.26 13.47 -12.05
N ALA A 25 -17.55 13.15 -11.96
CA ALA A 25 -18.53 13.44 -13.01
C ALA A 25 -18.61 14.95 -13.29
N GLU A 26 -18.63 15.78 -12.24
CA GLU A 26 -18.64 17.25 -12.39
C GLU A 26 -17.38 17.79 -13.06
N ARG A 27 -16.20 17.27 -12.69
CA ARG A 27 -14.90 17.80 -13.14
C ARG A 27 -14.47 17.33 -14.52
N ILE A 28 -14.72 16.07 -14.82
CA ILE A 28 -14.22 15.44 -16.05
C ILE A 28 -15.32 14.91 -16.97
N GLY A 29 -16.59 14.92 -16.54
CA GLY A 29 -17.75 14.54 -17.35
C GLY A 29 -17.92 13.05 -17.59
N TYR A 30 -17.37 12.20 -16.72
CA TYR A 30 -17.47 10.74 -16.81
C TYR A 30 -18.03 10.15 -15.52
N ASP A 31 -18.95 9.21 -15.65
CA ASP A 31 -19.44 8.41 -14.54
C ASP A 31 -18.48 7.26 -14.23
N VAL A 32 -18.22 7.05 -12.95
CA VAL A 32 -17.38 5.94 -12.49
C VAL A 32 -18.19 4.66 -12.38
N GLN A 33 -17.73 3.59 -13.04
CA GLN A 33 -18.31 2.26 -12.94
C GLN A 33 -17.23 1.25 -12.58
N TYR A 34 -17.54 0.30 -11.70
CA TYR A 34 -16.63 -0.76 -11.31
C TYR A 34 -17.00 -2.06 -11.99
N LEU A 35 -16.14 -2.60 -12.87
CA LEU A 35 -16.37 -3.91 -13.50
C LEU A 35 -16.48 -5.03 -12.46
N TRP A 36 -15.82 -4.87 -11.31
CA TRP A 36 -15.99 -5.73 -10.14
C TRP A 36 -15.56 -5.03 -8.86
N ILE A 37 -16.14 -5.51 -7.76
CA ILE A 37 -15.72 -5.21 -6.39
C ILE A 37 -15.35 -6.55 -5.76
N ALA A 38 -14.17 -6.64 -5.12
CA ALA A 38 -13.65 -7.88 -4.57
C ALA A 38 -13.50 -7.77 -3.05
N SER A 39 -14.00 -8.77 -2.33
CA SER A 39 -13.93 -8.85 -0.87
C SER A 39 -12.60 -9.41 -0.34
N SER A 40 -11.75 -9.93 -1.22
CA SER A 40 -10.41 -10.41 -0.86
C SER A 40 -9.41 -10.24 -2.00
N ALA A 41 -8.12 -10.29 -1.67
CA ALA A 41 -7.04 -10.23 -2.66
C ALA A 41 -7.07 -11.42 -3.64
N GLU A 42 -7.47 -12.60 -3.17
CA GLU A 42 -7.61 -13.80 -4.01
C GLU A 42 -8.74 -13.60 -5.02
N LEU A 43 -9.88 -13.07 -4.61
CA LEU A 43 -11.00 -12.79 -5.50
C LEU A 43 -10.62 -11.69 -6.50
N GLN A 44 -9.90 -10.66 -6.07
CA GLN A 44 -9.37 -9.63 -6.96
C GLN A 44 -8.49 -10.25 -8.05
N THR A 45 -7.55 -11.12 -7.67
CA THR A 45 -6.66 -11.81 -8.61
C THR A 45 -7.45 -12.69 -9.60
N GLN A 46 -8.46 -13.43 -9.12
CA GLN A 46 -9.30 -14.27 -9.98
C GLN A 46 -10.08 -13.43 -11.00
N LYS A 47 -10.71 -12.33 -10.56
CA LYS A 47 -11.44 -11.41 -11.44
C LYS A 47 -10.52 -10.77 -12.47
N PHE A 48 -9.34 -10.33 -12.06
CA PHE A 48 -8.35 -9.75 -12.95
C PHE A 48 -7.87 -10.74 -14.01
N ASN A 49 -7.50 -11.97 -13.64
CA ASN A 49 -7.09 -13.00 -14.59
C ASN A 49 -8.20 -13.35 -15.58
N ALA A 50 -9.46 -13.40 -15.12
CA ALA A 50 -10.59 -13.63 -16.01
C ALA A 50 -10.79 -12.47 -17.00
N ALA A 51 -10.58 -11.22 -16.56
CA ALA A 51 -10.65 -10.03 -17.40
C ALA A 51 -9.55 -10.04 -18.49
N ILE A 52 -8.31 -10.39 -18.14
CA ILE A 52 -7.23 -10.58 -19.14
C ILE A 52 -7.59 -11.67 -20.14
N ALA A 53 -8.04 -12.83 -19.68
CA ALA A 53 -8.36 -13.97 -20.54
C ALA A 53 -9.53 -13.67 -21.50
N SER A 54 -10.47 -12.82 -21.10
CA SER A 54 -11.58 -12.39 -21.97
C SER A 54 -11.25 -11.18 -22.84
N GLY A 55 -10.12 -10.50 -22.61
CA GLY A 55 -9.78 -9.22 -23.24
C GLY A 55 -10.67 -8.05 -22.80
N THR A 56 -11.41 -8.22 -21.70
CA THR A 56 -12.34 -7.20 -21.17
C THR A 56 -11.76 -6.63 -19.88
N ILE A 57 -10.86 -5.66 -19.99
CA ILE A 57 -10.28 -4.94 -18.87
C ILE A 57 -10.99 -3.58 -18.68
N PRO A 58 -10.99 -2.99 -17.47
CA PRO A 58 -11.47 -1.63 -17.27
C PRO A 58 -10.52 -0.60 -17.91
N ASP A 59 -11.01 0.62 -18.15
CA ASP A 59 -10.20 1.72 -18.69
C ASP A 59 -9.03 2.09 -17.77
N ILE A 60 -9.21 1.94 -16.46
CA ILE A 60 -8.18 2.16 -15.45
C ILE A 60 -8.12 0.96 -14.52
N VAL A 61 -6.93 0.43 -14.29
CA VAL A 61 -6.71 -0.69 -13.37
C VAL A 61 -5.41 -0.49 -12.59
N GLN A 62 -5.48 -0.73 -11.28
CA GLN A 62 -4.29 -0.75 -10.44
C GLN A 62 -3.68 -2.15 -10.47
N VAL A 63 -2.40 -2.23 -10.78
CA VAL A 63 -1.69 -3.49 -10.97
C VAL A 63 -0.30 -3.43 -10.33
N ASN A 64 0.25 -4.58 -9.99
CA ASN A 64 1.66 -4.73 -9.66
C ASN A 64 2.49 -4.95 -10.95
N LYS A 65 3.80 -5.03 -10.80
CA LYS A 65 4.73 -5.18 -11.95
C LYS A 65 4.51 -6.48 -12.74
N THR A 66 4.12 -7.56 -12.07
CA THR A 66 3.84 -8.86 -12.72
C THR A 66 2.57 -8.78 -13.55
N ASP A 67 1.54 -8.17 -13.01
CA ASP A 67 0.26 -7.98 -13.71
C ASP A 67 0.41 -7.00 -14.87
N LEU A 68 1.21 -5.94 -14.72
CA LEU A 68 1.52 -5.03 -15.82
C LEU A 68 2.17 -5.76 -16.98
N LYS A 69 3.14 -6.65 -16.70
CA LYS A 69 3.77 -7.49 -17.71
C LYS A 69 2.74 -8.32 -18.47
N GLN A 70 1.79 -8.96 -17.79
CA GLN A 70 0.75 -9.74 -18.42
C GLN A 70 -0.14 -8.90 -19.35
N LEU A 71 -0.50 -7.68 -18.94
CA LEU A 71 -1.29 -6.75 -19.74
C LEU A 71 -0.53 -6.32 -21.00
N VAL A 72 0.77 -6.05 -20.89
CA VAL A 72 1.63 -5.68 -22.04
C VAL A 72 1.74 -6.85 -23.01
N GLU A 73 2.03 -8.06 -22.54
CA GLU A 73 2.13 -9.27 -23.36
C GLU A 73 0.81 -9.63 -24.04
N ALA A 74 -0.31 -9.34 -23.40
CA ALA A 74 -1.64 -9.52 -23.99
C ALA A 74 -2.06 -8.39 -24.95
N GLY A 75 -1.27 -7.31 -25.09
CA GLY A 75 -1.60 -6.15 -25.93
C GLY A 75 -2.80 -5.34 -25.45
N LEU A 76 -3.08 -5.35 -24.14
CA LEU A 76 -4.25 -4.72 -23.53
C LEU A 76 -3.97 -3.32 -22.97
N VAL A 77 -2.73 -2.85 -23.04
CA VAL A 77 -2.30 -1.52 -22.58
C VAL A 77 -1.50 -0.83 -23.68
N VAL A 78 -1.44 0.48 -23.62
CA VAL A 78 -0.76 1.32 -24.60
C VAL A 78 0.40 2.09 -23.97
N ASP A 79 1.34 2.57 -24.78
CA ASP A 79 2.33 3.55 -24.33
C ASP A 79 1.64 4.82 -23.86
N ILE A 80 1.73 5.10 -22.58
CA ILE A 80 1.11 6.28 -21.98
C ILE A 80 2.05 7.48 -21.88
N LYS A 81 3.34 7.31 -22.19
CA LYS A 81 4.33 8.39 -22.03
C LYS A 81 3.97 9.66 -22.80
N PRO A 82 3.55 9.61 -24.07
CA PRO A 82 3.15 10.82 -24.78
C PRO A 82 1.99 11.57 -24.11
N TYR A 83 0.99 10.82 -23.63
CA TYR A 83 -0.17 11.41 -22.95
C TYR A 83 0.21 11.95 -21.57
N PHE A 84 1.07 11.24 -20.85
CA PHE A 84 1.58 11.70 -19.57
C PHE A 84 2.37 13.01 -19.71
N ASP A 85 3.23 13.10 -20.70
CA ASP A 85 4.04 14.30 -20.94
C ASP A 85 3.16 15.51 -21.32
N GLU A 86 2.08 15.29 -22.06
CA GLU A 86 1.18 16.35 -22.53
C GLU A 86 0.17 16.78 -21.46
N TYR A 87 -0.46 15.82 -20.74
CA TYR A 87 -1.63 16.09 -19.90
C TYR A 87 -1.37 16.05 -18.40
N ALA A 88 -0.27 15.44 -17.94
CA ALA A 88 0.01 15.40 -16.51
C ALA A 88 0.34 16.81 -15.99
N SER A 89 -0.29 17.16 -14.85
CA SER A 89 0.01 18.41 -14.17
C SER A 89 1.46 18.44 -13.65
N ASP A 90 2.00 19.63 -13.45
CA ASP A 90 3.35 19.81 -12.89
C ASP A 90 3.46 19.13 -11.52
N PHE A 91 2.42 19.20 -10.69
CA PHE A 91 2.35 18.52 -9.40
C PHE A 91 2.53 17.00 -9.53
N VAL A 92 1.83 16.36 -10.47
CA VAL A 92 1.95 14.91 -10.69
C VAL A 92 3.34 14.55 -11.21
N LYS A 93 3.90 15.34 -12.11
CA LYS A 93 5.26 15.14 -12.63
C LYS A 93 6.30 15.26 -11.51
N GLU A 94 6.17 16.27 -10.65
CA GLU A 94 7.05 16.47 -9.50
C GLU A 94 6.95 15.30 -8.50
N LEU A 95 5.73 14.86 -8.18
CA LEU A 95 5.48 13.73 -7.26
C LEU A 95 6.15 12.45 -7.76
N ILE A 96 5.98 12.11 -9.04
CA ILE A 96 6.59 10.91 -9.62
C ILE A 96 8.11 11.02 -9.69
N THR A 97 8.63 12.20 -10.02
CA THR A 97 10.09 12.47 -10.04
C THR A 97 10.69 12.36 -8.64
N ALA A 98 9.97 12.81 -7.60
CA ALA A 98 10.40 12.64 -6.21
C ALA A 98 10.54 11.17 -5.79
N GLY A 99 9.74 10.27 -6.38
CA GLY A 99 9.88 8.81 -6.21
C GLY A 99 11.13 8.21 -6.85
N GLY A 100 11.86 8.99 -7.66
CA GLY A 100 13.10 8.59 -8.33
C GLY A 100 12.91 7.61 -9.48
N ASP A 101 14.02 7.14 -10.03
CA ASP A 101 14.03 6.23 -11.18
C ASP A 101 13.30 4.92 -10.92
N ALA A 102 13.33 4.43 -9.68
CA ALA A 102 12.64 3.20 -9.30
C ALA A 102 11.12 3.30 -9.46
N ALA A 103 10.53 4.46 -9.17
CA ALA A 103 9.10 4.70 -9.36
C ALA A 103 8.74 4.66 -10.85
N ILE A 104 9.52 5.34 -11.70
CA ILE A 104 9.30 5.35 -13.15
C ILE A 104 9.44 3.93 -13.72
N GLN A 105 10.46 3.18 -13.29
CA GLN A 105 10.69 1.79 -13.70
C GLN A 105 9.55 0.83 -13.29
N ALA A 106 8.80 1.16 -12.24
CA ALA A 106 7.65 0.33 -11.84
C ALA A 106 6.53 0.33 -12.89
N GLY A 107 6.34 1.45 -13.61
CA GLY A 107 5.36 1.60 -14.69
C GLY A 107 5.92 1.28 -16.09
N THR A 108 7.19 0.84 -16.19
CA THR A 108 7.90 0.67 -17.46
C THR A 108 8.18 -0.82 -17.74
N TYR A 109 7.96 -1.24 -18.98
CA TYR A 109 8.30 -2.58 -19.48
C TYR A 109 9.01 -2.44 -20.84
N ASP A 110 10.17 -3.08 -20.99
CA ASP A 110 11.04 -3.01 -22.18
C ASP A 110 11.30 -1.58 -22.67
N GLY A 111 11.47 -0.64 -21.72
CA GLY A 111 11.77 0.75 -22.02
C GLY A 111 10.56 1.62 -22.42
N VAL A 112 9.36 1.05 -22.46
CA VAL A 112 8.11 1.75 -22.76
C VAL A 112 7.29 1.93 -21.49
N GLN A 113 6.75 3.12 -21.27
CA GLN A 113 5.92 3.42 -20.10
C GLN A 113 4.46 3.06 -20.37
N TYR A 114 3.97 2.03 -19.70
CA TYR A 114 2.57 1.55 -19.80
C TYR A 114 1.73 1.90 -18.57
N GLY A 115 2.33 2.37 -17.49
CA GLY A 115 1.63 2.70 -16.27
C GLY A 115 2.12 3.98 -15.62
N ILE A 116 1.24 4.66 -14.90
CA ILE A 116 1.60 5.73 -13.99
C ILE A 116 1.89 5.09 -12.64
N PRO A 117 3.11 5.24 -12.08
CA PRO A 117 3.44 4.62 -10.80
C PRO A 117 2.59 5.23 -9.67
N TYR A 118 2.09 4.38 -8.78
CA TYR A 118 1.56 4.82 -7.51
C TYR A 118 2.73 5.12 -6.58
N VAL A 119 2.86 6.38 -6.19
CA VAL A 119 3.89 6.84 -5.25
C VAL A 119 3.23 7.06 -3.91
N ASP A 120 3.68 6.31 -2.91
CA ASP A 120 3.20 6.41 -1.53
C ASP A 120 4.12 7.31 -0.70
N CYS A 121 3.61 7.85 0.40
CA CYS A 121 4.40 8.66 1.33
C CYS A 121 5.24 7.76 2.22
N ASP A 122 6.56 7.94 2.22
CA ASP A 122 7.49 7.18 3.05
C ASP A 122 7.18 7.26 4.54
N ILE A 123 6.71 8.42 5.00
CA ILE A 123 6.39 8.65 6.42
C ILE A 123 5.22 7.79 6.90
N GLU A 124 4.21 7.53 6.06
CA GLU A 124 3.06 6.71 6.44
C GLU A 124 3.41 5.24 6.61
N THR A 125 4.47 4.79 5.93
CA THR A 125 4.99 3.42 6.04
C THR A 125 6.11 3.27 7.06
N ALA A 126 6.54 4.37 7.69
CA ALA A 126 7.58 4.35 8.70
C ALA A 126 7.12 3.55 9.93
N GLN A 127 7.90 2.55 10.30
CA GLN A 127 7.64 1.79 11.51
C GLN A 127 8.07 2.58 12.75
N MET A 128 7.17 2.70 13.71
CA MET A 128 7.44 3.34 14.98
C MET A 128 7.19 2.36 16.13
N ILE A 129 8.04 2.42 17.14
CA ILE A 129 7.88 1.63 18.35
C ILE A 129 7.23 2.52 19.42
N TRP A 130 6.11 2.03 19.96
CA TRP A 130 5.42 2.67 21.08
C TRP A 130 5.74 1.90 22.35
N LEU A 131 6.25 2.61 23.36
CA LEU A 131 6.55 2.05 24.68
C LEU A 131 5.63 2.68 25.72
N ARG A 132 5.21 1.89 26.71
CA ARG A 132 4.47 2.35 27.87
C ARG A 132 5.39 3.23 28.72
N GLN A 133 5.20 4.56 28.67
CA GLN A 133 6.04 5.51 29.39
C GLN A 133 5.91 5.32 30.92
N ASP A 134 4.72 5.04 31.41
CA ASP A 134 4.49 4.76 32.83
C ASP A 134 5.33 3.57 33.32
N TRP A 135 5.41 2.48 32.54
CA TRP A 135 6.26 1.34 32.88
C TRP A 135 7.75 1.65 32.73
N MET A 136 8.12 2.47 31.76
CA MET A 136 9.51 2.93 31.63
C MET A 136 9.95 3.70 32.87
N ASP A 137 9.08 4.57 33.40
CA ASP A 137 9.36 5.40 34.58
C ASP A 137 9.39 4.54 35.86
N GLU A 138 8.41 3.65 36.06
CA GLU A 138 8.35 2.76 37.22
C GLU A 138 9.58 1.82 37.32
N LEU A 139 10.04 1.32 36.17
CA LEU A 139 11.17 0.41 36.07
C LEU A 139 12.52 1.12 35.90
N ASN A 140 12.54 2.45 35.92
CA ASN A 140 13.71 3.29 35.68
C ASN A 140 14.46 2.92 34.38
N LEU A 141 13.71 2.62 33.30
CA LEU A 141 14.25 2.29 32.00
C LEU A 141 14.44 3.56 31.15
N THR A 142 15.44 3.52 30.28
CA THR A 142 15.71 4.60 29.32
C THR A 142 15.29 4.18 27.91
N ALA A 143 15.03 5.16 27.02
CA ALA A 143 14.70 4.89 25.64
C ALA A 143 15.78 4.02 24.96
N PRO A 144 15.39 2.98 24.21
CA PRO A 144 16.35 2.06 23.60
C PRO A 144 17.14 2.74 22.48
N LYS A 145 18.42 2.45 22.41
CA LYS A 145 19.31 2.90 21.31
C LYS A 145 19.75 1.74 20.43
N THR A 146 19.62 0.54 20.93
CA THR A 146 19.98 -0.70 20.24
C THR A 146 18.86 -1.73 20.34
N LEU A 147 18.91 -2.77 19.50
CA LEU A 147 17.98 -3.90 19.60
C LEU A 147 18.12 -4.65 20.93
N ASP A 148 19.30 -4.70 21.50
CA ASP A 148 19.51 -5.37 22.79
C ASP A 148 18.92 -4.56 23.94
N ASP A 149 18.99 -3.23 23.90
CA ASP A 149 18.27 -2.37 24.85
C ASP A 149 16.76 -2.63 24.74
N LEU A 150 16.22 -2.67 23.53
CA LEU A 150 14.79 -2.96 23.31
C LEU A 150 14.42 -4.33 23.86
N LYS A 151 15.20 -5.38 23.61
CA LYS A 151 14.95 -6.72 24.19
C LYS A 151 14.97 -6.70 25.72
N GLY A 152 15.85 -5.90 26.32
CA GLY A 152 15.90 -5.69 27.76
C GLY A 152 14.61 -5.09 28.28
N ILE A 153 14.11 -4.03 27.65
CA ILE A 153 12.85 -3.37 27.98
C ILE A 153 11.67 -4.35 27.87
N LEU A 154 11.59 -5.09 26.75
CA LEU A 154 10.50 -6.04 26.53
C LEU A 154 10.45 -7.18 27.57
N ARG A 155 11.62 -7.63 28.04
CA ARG A 155 11.71 -8.62 29.13
C ARG A 155 11.24 -8.01 30.46
N ALA A 156 11.71 -6.80 30.78
CA ALA A 156 11.31 -6.10 31.99
C ALA A 156 9.77 -5.82 32.00
N PHE A 157 9.20 -5.45 30.87
CA PHE A 157 7.76 -5.26 30.72
C PHE A 157 6.98 -6.56 30.92
N LYS A 158 7.48 -7.68 30.37
CA LYS A 158 6.86 -8.98 30.58
C LYS A 158 6.87 -9.38 32.07
N GLU A 159 8.00 -9.19 32.75
CA GLU A 159 8.16 -9.50 34.17
C GLU A 159 7.25 -8.59 35.02
N HIS A 160 7.22 -7.30 34.71
CA HIS A 160 6.37 -6.32 35.40
C HIS A 160 4.87 -6.62 35.22
N ALA A 161 4.44 -6.98 34.03
CA ALA A 161 3.05 -7.33 33.75
C ALA A 161 2.60 -8.63 34.47
N GLY A 162 3.53 -9.53 34.77
CA GLY A 162 3.25 -10.81 35.44
C GLY A 162 2.30 -11.73 34.66
N GLY A 163 2.11 -12.94 35.15
CA GLY A 163 1.09 -13.87 34.63
C GLY A 163 1.10 -14.01 33.11
N ASP A 164 -0.04 -13.70 32.48
CA ASP A 164 -0.24 -13.75 31.03
C ASP A 164 0.24 -12.47 30.30
N GLY A 165 0.93 -11.58 30.96
CA GLY A 165 1.48 -10.36 30.39
C GLY A 165 2.45 -10.65 29.23
N VAL A 166 2.43 -9.79 28.22
CA VAL A 166 3.31 -9.88 27.04
C VAL A 166 4.23 -8.67 26.97
N GLY A 167 5.49 -8.88 26.65
CA GLY A 167 6.45 -7.79 26.44
C GLY A 167 6.33 -7.18 25.04
N LEU A 168 5.84 -7.94 24.06
CA LEU A 168 5.69 -7.52 22.68
C LEU A 168 4.46 -8.18 22.06
N SER A 169 3.61 -7.38 21.44
CA SER A 169 2.47 -7.86 20.66
C SER A 169 2.85 -7.93 19.18
N LEU A 170 2.57 -9.06 18.55
CA LEU A 170 2.86 -9.33 17.15
C LEU A 170 1.58 -9.71 16.40
N SER A 171 1.56 -9.43 15.10
CA SER A 171 0.55 -9.96 14.18
C SER A 171 1.03 -11.26 13.55
N THR A 172 0.12 -12.15 13.20
CA THR A 172 0.40 -13.34 12.37
C THR A 172 0.63 -12.96 10.91
N ASP A 173 0.13 -11.81 10.48
CA ASP A 173 0.49 -11.19 9.21
C ASP A 173 1.83 -10.47 9.35
N LEU A 174 2.89 -11.12 8.91
CA LEU A 174 4.26 -10.63 9.08
C LEU A 174 4.63 -9.47 8.15
N TYR A 175 3.86 -9.23 7.08
CA TYR A 175 4.18 -8.23 6.05
C TYR A 175 3.14 -7.11 5.93
N GLY A 176 2.23 -7.05 6.84
CA GLY A 176 1.19 -6.04 6.92
C GLY A 176 0.85 -5.69 8.36
N ASN A 177 -0.11 -4.81 8.51
CA ASN A 177 -0.61 -4.35 9.79
C ASN A 177 0.43 -3.61 10.66
N PHE A 178 0.11 -3.48 11.93
CA PHE A 178 0.87 -2.68 12.89
C PHE A 178 2.25 -3.25 13.26
N PHE A 179 2.58 -4.46 12.83
CA PHE A 179 3.88 -5.07 13.13
C PHE A 179 4.46 -5.78 11.90
N ASP A 180 5.11 -5.00 11.05
CA ASP A 180 5.76 -5.52 9.86
C ASP A 180 7.18 -6.01 10.20
N ILE A 181 7.48 -7.26 9.83
CA ILE A 181 8.80 -7.88 10.07
C ILE A 181 9.94 -7.18 9.31
N LYS A 182 9.63 -6.39 8.27
CA LYS A 182 10.65 -5.70 7.46
C LYS A 182 11.57 -4.84 8.31
N GLY A 183 11.03 -4.08 9.27
CA GLY A 183 11.85 -3.25 10.15
C GLY A 183 12.85 -4.06 10.97
N TRP A 184 12.46 -5.24 11.45
CA TRP A 184 13.34 -6.14 12.16
C TRP A 184 14.41 -6.75 11.25
N CYS A 185 14.01 -7.18 10.05
CA CYS A 185 14.96 -7.67 9.06
C CYS A 185 15.99 -6.59 8.71
N ASN A 186 15.55 -5.37 8.45
CA ASN A 186 16.41 -4.24 8.11
C ASN A 186 17.40 -3.93 9.25
N ALA A 187 16.99 -4.04 10.50
CA ALA A 187 17.84 -3.82 11.65
C ALA A 187 19.01 -4.86 11.75
N TYR A 188 18.85 -6.03 11.10
CA TYR A 188 19.89 -7.04 10.94
C TYR A 188 20.56 -7.02 9.54
N GLY A 189 20.31 -5.99 8.73
CA GLY A 189 20.86 -5.86 7.39
C GLY A 189 20.22 -6.77 6.34
N ALA A 190 19.05 -7.33 6.64
CA ALA A 190 18.30 -8.15 5.70
C ALA A 190 17.15 -7.32 5.07
N TYR A 191 17.01 -7.40 3.76
CA TYR A 191 16.04 -6.64 2.99
C TYR A 191 15.13 -7.59 2.20
N PRO A 192 14.08 -8.15 2.80
CA PRO A 192 13.31 -9.25 2.22
C PRO A 192 12.50 -8.91 0.97
N ARG A 193 12.46 -7.64 0.57
CA ARG A 193 11.73 -7.17 -0.63
C ARG A 193 12.58 -6.37 -1.61
N TYR A 194 13.91 -6.43 -1.50
CA TYR A 194 14.85 -5.76 -2.40
C TYR A 194 15.79 -6.74 -3.05
#